data_05575529eea97f957d00fb8779e3a0d0
#
_entry.id   05575529eea97f957d00fb8779e3a0d0
#
_cell.length_a   1.000
_cell.length_b   1.000
_cell.length_c   1.000
_cell.angle_alpha   90.00
_cell.angle_beta   90.00
_cell.angle_gamma   90.00
#
_symmetry.space_group_name_H-M   'P 1'
#
loop_
_entity.id
_entity.type
_entity.pdbx_description
1 polymer ?
#
loop_
_entity_poly.entity_id
_entity_poly.type
_entity_poly.pdbx_seq_one_letter_code
_entity_poly.pdbx_strand_id
1 'polypeptide(L)'
;MSSAILLRIHDFSGGDVFSAFFVCVEVDMDALAFILLLLEAGLALLLLYFDGLLKKPAHVLVCAGLVALAFAVRALFFGCETLDYQDFLSRWVQHFRENGGFAALSGSVGNYNVPYLYFLALFSYLGTDDLYLIKLLSTLFDVLLAFGAMRLAGLFTRSRVRLLFVYFAVLFWPTVVLNSAVWGQCDSIYVSLALLALYWGMSGKPALGMAAMACSFAFKLQAVFIMPVFVLLLIAKRVKLWHFLIFPAVYMLLMLPAILAGRPVLDTITLYFDQMGSVGSALNYNSPSIFAFARDVSDEALAAKLGTAAAFTLMFAVFAWFWWRRSSITNWALLGGALILVVGIPFLLPHMHDRYFYAADILSLAFAVAAPAYFFLPLLCEFASLLGYHAYLKMRYLLLMHWGAAALAFVLIVALVFTAAQLHPVRRQKYS
;
A
#
# COMPACT_ATOMS: atom_id res chain seq x y z
N MET A 1 -18.51 -9.07 30.25
CA MET A 1 -17.53 -8.10 29.73
C MET A 1 -17.98 -7.41 28.42
N SER A 2 -19.19 -7.64 27.96
CA SER A 2 -19.69 -7.11 26.67
C SER A 2 -20.44 -5.75 26.73
N SER A 3 -20.74 -5.24 27.93
CA SER A 3 -21.57 -4.01 28.09
C SER A 3 -20.76 -2.70 28.21
N ALA A 4 -19.46 -2.78 28.49
CA ALA A 4 -18.62 -1.59 28.66
C ALA A 4 -18.11 -1.00 27.33
N ILE A 5 -18.02 -1.84 26.28
CA ILE A 5 -17.51 -1.42 24.95
C ILE A 5 -18.58 -0.65 24.17
N LEU A 6 -19.86 -1.03 24.29
CA LEU A 6 -20.96 -0.32 23.63
C LEU A 6 -21.26 1.07 24.21
N LEU A 7 -20.97 1.30 25.49
CA LEU A 7 -21.16 2.61 26.14
C LEU A 7 -20.12 3.65 25.68
N ARG A 8 -18.91 3.25 25.27
CA ARG A 8 -17.87 4.18 24.80
C ARG A 8 -18.10 4.71 23.38
N ILE A 9 -18.91 4.04 22.56
CA ILE A 9 -19.24 4.50 21.20
C ILE A 9 -20.38 5.53 21.19
N HIS A 10 -21.24 5.56 22.20
CA HIS A 10 -22.42 6.44 22.24
C HIS A 10 -22.22 7.81 22.89
N ASP A 11 -21.11 8.03 23.63
CA ASP A 11 -20.90 9.30 24.36
C ASP A 11 -20.20 10.42 23.54
N PHE A 12 -20.00 10.22 22.23
CA PHE A 12 -19.35 11.22 21.37
C PHE A 12 -20.33 12.05 20.50
N SER A 13 -21.36 12.61 21.10
CA SER A 13 -22.24 13.59 20.46
C SER A 13 -21.89 15.03 20.82
N GLY A 14 -20.62 15.41 20.80
CA GLY A 14 -20.19 16.77 21.16
C GLY A 14 -18.78 17.12 20.71
N GLY A 15 -18.66 17.73 19.57
CA GLY A 15 -17.97 18.97 19.34
C GLY A 15 -16.45 19.08 19.44
N ASP A 16 -15.57 18.07 19.31
CA ASP A 16 -14.15 18.35 19.16
C ASP A 16 -13.46 17.36 18.22
N VAL A 17 -12.99 17.89 17.08
CA VAL A 17 -12.32 17.12 16.03
C VAL A 17 -11.00 16.49 16.55
N PHE A 18 -10.38 17.07 17.57
CA PHE A 18 -9.16 16.55 18.19
C PHE A 18 -9.40 15.45 19.23
N SER A 19 -10.47 15.50 20.00
CA SER A 19 -10.75 14.51 21.06
C SER A 19 -11.16 13.14 20.50
N ALA A 20 -11.73 13.08 19.30
CA ALA A 20 -12.13 11.83 18.65
C ALA A 20 -10.97 10.97 18.17
N PHE A 21 -9.74 11.53 18.01
CA PHE A 21 -8.54 10.77 17.62
C PHE A 21 -7.83 10.09 18.81
N PHE A 22 -8.15 10.44 20.06
CA PHE A 22 -7.36 10.07 21.24
C PHE A 22 -8.01 9.06 22.20
N VAL A 23 -9.09 8.38 21.83
CA VAL A 23 -9.81 7.48 22.75
C VAL A 23 -9.29 6.04 22.81
N CYS A 24 -8.23 5.70 22.07
CA CYS A 24 -7.61 4.39 22.12
C CYS A 24 -6.28 4.43 22.91
N VAL A 25 -6.32 4.74 24.21
CA VAL A 25 -5.10 4.82 25.01
C VAL A 25 -5.18 3.90 26.23
N GLU A 26 -5.32 2.60 26.02
CA GLU A 26 -4.84 1.60 26.95
C GLU A 26 -3.74 0.82 26.24
N VAL A 27 -2.48 1.10 26.58
CA VAL A 27 -1.33 0.35 26.11
C VAL A 27 -1.01 -0.69 27.18
N ASP A 28 -1.71 -1.81 27.15
CA ASP A 28 -1.37 -2.98 27.94
C ASP A 28 -0.71 -4.04 27.02
N MET A 29 0.47 -3.67 26.54
CA MET A 29 1.25 -4.53 25.64
C MET A 29 2.03 -5.57 26.45
N ASP A 30 1.81 -6.86 26.16
CA ASP A 30 2.57 -7.93 26.78
C ASP A 30 4.09 -7.89 26.41
N ALA A 31 4.89 -8.64 27.16
CA ALA A 31 6.34 -8.64 26.99
C ALA A 31 6.78 -9.08 25.58
N LEU A 32 6.08 -10.04 24.95
CA LEU A 32 6.42 -10.53 23.62
C LEU A 32 6.15 -9.47 22.56
N ALA A 33 4.97 -8.84 22.59
CA ALA A 33 4.63 -7.77 21.68
C ALA A 33 5.59 -6.59 21.81
N PHE A 34 5.98 -6.22 23.03
CA PHE A 34 6.96 -5.15 23.28
C PHE A 34 8.35 -5.49 22.72
N ILE A 35 8.83 -6.73 22.94
CA ILE A 35 10.11 -7.20 22.39
C ILE A 35 10.08 -7.17 20.86
N LEU A 36 9.00 -7.64 20.22
CA LEU A 36 8.85 -7.62 18.77
C LEU A 36 8.88 -6.17 18.24
N LEU A 37 8.19 -5.25 18.89
CA LEU A 37 8.21 -3.82 18.53
C LEU A 37 9.63 -3.22 18.61
N LEU A 38 10.41 -3.59 19.63
CA LEU A 38 11.82 -3.17 19.75
C LEU A 38 12.70 -3.79 18.65
N LEU A 39 12.44 -5.04 18.27
CA LEU A 39 13.16 -5.68 17.16
C LEU A 39 12.87 -5.00 15.83
N GLU A 40 11.62 -4.59 15.59
CA GLU A 40 11.26 -3.81 14.39
C GLU A 40 11.95 -2.44 14.37
N ALA A 41 11.99 -1.74 15.51
CA ALA A 41 12.74 -0.50 15.65
C ALA A 41 14.25 -0.70 15.40
N GLY A 42 14.81 -1.80 15.89
CA GLY A 42 16.18 -2.22 15.60
C GLY A 42 16.41 -2.49 14.11
N LEU A 43 15.47 -3.19 13.45
CA LEU A 43 15.53 -3.45 12.01
C LEU A 43 15.48 -2.15 11.21
N ALA A 44 14.67 -1.18 11.61
CA ALA A 44 14.58 0.12 10.97
C ALA A 44 15.95 0.83 10.93
N LEU A 45 16.70 0.80 12.03
CA LEU A 45 18.06 1.35 12.10
C LEU A 45 19.07 0.49 11.32
N LEU A 46 18.94 -0.81 11.38
CA LEU A 46 19.83 -1.75 10.71
C LEU A 46 19.79 -1.58 9.19
N LEU A 47 18.61 -1.39 8.61
CA LEU A 47 18.45 -1.12 7.18
C LEU A 47 19.16 0.19 6.77
N LEU A 48 19.04 1.26 7.55
CA LEU A 48 19.75 2.52 7.31
C LEU A 48 21.27 2.36 7.46
N TYR A 49 21.72 1.53 8.39
CA TYR A 49 23.14 1.24 8.58
C TYR A 49 23.72 0.49 7.37
N PHE A 50 23.10 -0.57 6.92
CA PHE A 50 23.55 -1.34 5.77
C PHE A 50 23.48 -0.54 4.46
N ASP A 51 22.55 0.41 4.35
CA ASP A 51 22.49 1.33 3.19
C ASP A 51 23.56 2.45 3.27
N GLY A 52 24.38 2.47 4.33
CA GLY A 52 25.49 3.39 4.51
C GLY A 52 25.07 4.82 4.88
N LEU A 53 23.86 5.01 5.39
CA LEU A 53 23.32 6.31 5.80
C LEU A 53 23.76 6.73 7.21
N LEU A 54 24.10 5.78 8.08
CA LEU A 54 24.49 5.99 9.48
C LEU A 54 26.00 6.01 9.66
N LYS A 55 26.72 6.95 9.02
CA LYS A 55 28.21 6.99 9.05
C LYS A 55 28.81 7.75 10.23
N LYS A 56 28.05 8.66 10.87
CA LYS A 56 28.51 9.49 11.99
C LYS A 56 27.70 9.20 13.23
N PRO A 57 28.29 9.23 14.46
CA PRO A 57 27.54 9.00 15.70
C PRO A 57 26.31 9.91 15.84
N ALA A 58 26.44 11.19 15.46
CA ALA A 58 25.33 12.12 15.49
C ALA A 58 24.16 11.69 14.57
N HIS A 59 24.44 11.10 13.39
CA HIS A 59 23.39 10.57 12.52
C HIS A 59 22.71 9.35 13.15
N VAL A 60 23.48 8.47 13.80
CA VAL A 60 22.92 7.31 14.52
C VAL A 60 22.00 7.79 15.63
N LEU A 61 22.43 8.74 16.45
CA LEU A 61 21.63 9.25 17.56
C LEU A 61 20.32 9.91 17.09
N VAL A 62 20.39 10.78 16.08
CA VAL A 62 19.19 11.44 15.51
C VAL A 62 18.24 10.42 14.91
N CYS A 63 18.74 9.47 14.09
CA CYS A 63 17.91 8.44 13.49
C CYS A 63 17.32 7.50 14.56
N ALA A 64 18.08 7.15 15.60
CA ALA A 64 17.57 6.35 16.71
C ALA A 64 16.43 7.06 17.45
N GLY A 65 16.58 8.37 17.71
CA GLY A 65 15.52 9.18 18.31
C GLY A 65 14.27 9.27 17.45
N LEU A 66 14.42 9.43 16.12
CA LEU A 66 13.29 9.46 15.21
C LEU A 66 12.60 8.08 15.08
N VAL A 67 13.37 7.00 15.05
CA VAL A 67 12.80 5.63 15.06
C VAL A 67 12.05 5.39 16.37
N ALA A 68 12.67 5.70 17.52
CA ALA A 68 12.01 5.54 18.82
C ALA A 68 10.69 6.33 18.87
N LEU A 69 10.67 7.57 18.37
CA LEU A 69 9.46 8.39 18.30
C LEU A 69 8.40 7.77 17.36
N ALA A 70 8.80 7.26 16.17
CA ALA A 70 7.89 6.66 15.21
C ALA A 70 7.21 5.41 15.79
N PHE A 71 7.97 4.58 16.53
CA PHE A 71 7.43 3.39 17.18
C PHE A 71 6.65 3.71 18.46
N ALA A 72 7.05 4.73 19.22
CA ALA A 72 6.25 5.22 20.35
C ALA A 72 4.88 5.72 19.90
N VAL A 73 4.80 6.47 18.78
CA VAL A 73 3.52 6.90 18.18
C VAL A 73 2.65 5.69 17.79
N ARG A 74 3.23 4.64 17.21
CA ARG A 74 2.48 3.42 16.86
C ARG A 74 1.99 2.68 18.10
N ALA A 75 2.84 2.55 19.11
CA ALA A 75 2.49 1.90 20.38
C ALA A 75 1.24 2.51 21.03
N LEU A 76 1.08 3.85 20.96
CA LEU A 76 -0.12 4.53 21.48
C LEU A 76 -1.44 4.05 20.86
N PHE A 77 -1.41 3.48 19.67
CA PHE A 77 -2.61 3.04 18.94
C PHE A 77 -2.80 1.52 18.92
N PHE A 78 -1.90 0.75 19.52
CA PHE A 78 -1.97 -0.71 19.43
C PHE A 78 -3.22 -1.29 20.12
N GLY A 79 -3.73 -0.67 21.17
CA GLY A 79 -4.99 -1.05 21.81
C GLY A 79 -6.26 -0.64 21.06
N CYS A 80 -6.15 0.05 19.89
CA CYS A 80 -7.33 0.45 19.13
C CYS A 80 -7.91 -0.72 18.35
N GLU A 81 -9.16 -1.07 18.58
CA GLU A 81 -9.91 -2.04 17.80
C GLU A 81 -10.74 -1.35 16.72
N THR A 82 -10.86 -2.00 15.56
CA THR A 82 -11.71 -1.57 14.45
C THR A 82 -12.72 -2.64 14.09
N LEU A 83 -13.76 -2.28 13.33
CA LEU A 83 -14.77 -3.23 12.87
C LEU A 83 -14.14 -4.36 12.02
N ASP A 84 -13.16 -4.05 11.18
CA ASP A 84 -12.45 -5.06 10.37
C ASP A 84 -11.72 -6.09 11.25
N TYR A 85 -11.16 -5.65 12.39
CA TYR A 85 -10.53 -6.56 13.34
C TYR A 85 -11.58 -7.45 14.01
N GLN A 86 -12.65 -6.86 14.55
CA GLN A 86 -13.67 -7.58 15.32
C GLN A 86 -14.48 -8.55 14.44
N ASP A 87 -14.85 -8.13 13.22
CA ASP A 87 -15.70 -8.92 12.34
C ASP A 87 -14.96 -9.95 11.49
N PHE A 88 -13.65 -9.72 11.22
CA PHE A 88 -12.88 -10.56 10.32
C PHE A 88 -11.60 -11.11 10.96
N LEU A 89 -10.61 -10.26 11.24
CA LEU A 89 -9.23 -10.70 11.53
C LEU A 89 -9.15 -11.54 12.81
N SER A 90 -9.80 -11.09 13.89
CA SER A 90 -9.86 -11.81 15.17
C SER A 90 -10.53 -13.18 15.00
N ARG A 91 -11.66 -13.24 14.26
CA ARG A 91 -12.35 -14.50 13.98
C ARG A 91 -11.53 -15.48 13.15
N TRP A 92 -10.71 -14.96 12.20
CA TRP A 92 -9.83 -15.81 11.40
C TRP A 92 -8.69 -16.40 12.25
N VAL A 93 -8.06 -15.61 13.12
CA VAL A 93 -7.05 -16.15 14.04
C VAL A 93 -7.66 -17.17 14.98
N GLN A 94 -8.87 -16.91 15.50
CA GLN A 94 -9.57 -17.87 16.35
C GLN A 94 -9.88 -19.16 15.60
N HIS A 95 -10.33 -19.07 14.33
CA HIS A 95 -10.54 -20.26 13.49
C HIS A 95 -9.28 -21.12 13.40
N PHE A 96 -8.10 -20.50 13.16
CA PHE A 96 -6.83 -21.23 13.15
C PHE A 96 -6.51 -21.87 14.50
N ARG A 97 -6.78 -21.17 15.60
CA ARG A 97 -6.55 -21.68 16.97
C ARG A 97 -7.41 -22.90 17.30
N GLU A 98 -8.65 -22.90 16.89
CA GLU A 98 -9.62 -23.97 17.13
C GLU A 98 -9.43 -25.18 16.20
N ASN A 99 -8.86 -24.98 15.02
CA ASN A 99 -8.75 -26.02 13.98
C ASN A 99 -7.30 -26.48 13.72
N GLY A 100 -6.40 -26.34 14.71
CA GLY A 100 -5.04 -26.90 14.66
C GLY A 100 -4.03 -26.06 13.87
N GLY A 101 -4.21 -24.73 13.81
CA GLY A 101 -3.25 -23.78 13.27
C GLY A 101 -3.00 -23.99 11.78
N PHE A 102 -1.77 -24.34 11.39
CA PHE A 102 -1.44 -24.56 9.97
C PHE A 102 -2.24 -25.68 9.30
N ALA A 103 -2.79 -26.65 10.03
CA ALA A 103 -3.65 -27.69 9.46
C ALA A 103 -4.97 -27.10 8.90
N ALA A 104 -5.48 -26.03 9.50
CA ALA A 104 -6.69 -25.34 9.01
C ALA A 104 -6.51 -24.64 7.67
N LEU A 105 -5.29 -24.51 7.15
CA LEU A 105 -5.03 -24.00 5.80
C LEU A 105 -5.60 -24.90 4.68
N SER A 106 -5.95 -26.15 4.98
CA SER A 106 -6.65 -27.05 4.06
C SER A 106 -8.04 -26.54 3.67
N GLY A 107 -8.67 -25.74 4.55
CA GLY A 107 -9.97 -25.12 4.34
C GLY A 107 -9.89 -23.66 3.84
N SER A 108 -11.05 -23.12 3.47
CA SER A 108 -11.18 -21.70 3.14
C SER A 108 -11.38 -20.88 4.42
N VAL A 109 -10.55 -19.88 4.64
CA VAL A 109 -10.64 -18.97 5.79
C VAL A 109 -10.63 -17.54 5.27
N GLY A 110 -11.71 -16.81 5.53
CA GLY A 110 -11.81 -15.42 5.12
C GLY A 110 -11.68 -15.20 3.60
N ASN A 111 -11.42 -13.96 3.22
CA ASN A 111 -11.27 -13.53 1.84
C ASN A 111 -9.85 -13.05 1.48
N TYR A 112 -8.88 -13.13 2.38
CA TYR A 112 -7.48 -12.84 2.06
C TYR A 112 -6.80 -14.06 1.42
N ASN A 113 -5.82 -13.77 0.57
CA ASN A 113 -5.04 -14.84 -0.07
C ASN A 113 -4.09 -15.52 0.93
N VAL A 114 -3.76 -16.77 0.65
CA VAL A 114 -3.09 -17.67 1.61
C VAL A 114 -1.78 -17.16 2.21
N PRO A 115 -0.91 -16.37 1.54
CA PRO A 115 0.31 -15.87 2.19
C PRO A 115 0.05 -15.01 3.43
N TYR A 116 -1.04 -14.26 3.47
CA TYR A 116 -1.44 -13.53 4.67
C TYR A 116 -1.96 -14.48 5.76
N LEU A 117 -2.70 -15.51 5.36
CA LEU A 117 -3.24 -16.51 6.28
C LEU A 117 -2.15 -17.32 6.98
N TYR A 118 -0.96 -17.46 6.39
CA TYR A 118 0.17 -18.13 7.06
C TYR A 118 0.59 -17.39 8.34
N PHE A 119 0.55 -16.07 8.33
CA PHE A 119 0.84 -15.29 9.53
C PHE A 119 -0.27 -15.44 10.57
N LEU A 120 -1.54 -15.43 10.17
CA LEU A 120 -2.65 -15.65 11.10
C LEU A 120 -2.60 -17.06 11.71
N ALA A 121 -2.26 -18.07 10.91
CA ALA A 121 -2.02 -19.43 11.40
C ALA A 121 -0.83 -19.50 12.38
N LEU A 122 0.25 -18.76 12.10
CA LEU A 122 1.38 -18.64 13.04
C LEU A 122 0.97 -17.99 14.36
N PHE A 123 0.18 -16.92 14.29
CA PHE A 123 -0.29 -16.18 15.46
C PHE A 123 -1.15 -17.05 16.39
N SER A 124 -1.88 -18.02 15.85
CA SER A 124 -2.70 -18.95 16.64
C SER A 124 -1.90 -19.80 17.64
N TYR A 125 -0.57 -19.94 17.46
CA TYR A 125 0.31 -20.65 18.40
C TYR A 125 0.94 -19.75 19.47
N LEU A 126 0.80 -18.43 19.33
CA LEU A 126 1.38 -17.46 20.27
C LEU A 126 0.37 -17.10 21.36
N GLY A 127 0.87 -16.86 22.56
CA GLY A 127 0.05 -16.47 23.72
C GLY A 127 -0.23 -14.95 23.80
N THR A 128 0.24 -14.19 22.82
CA THR A 128 0.06 -12.73 22.71
C THR A 128 -1.30 -12.41 22.09
N ASP A 129 -1.84 -11.26 22.42
CA ASP A 129 -3.08 -10.76 21.82
C ASP A 129 -2.96 -10.65 20.29
N ASP A 130 -3.94 -11.21 19.59
CA ASP A 130 -4.00 -11.25 18.13
C ASP A 130 -3.97 -9.84 17.51
N LEU A 131 -4.59 -8.85 18.17
CA LEU A 131 -4.59 -7.47 17.74
C LEU A 131 -3.17 -6.91 17.63
N TYR A 132 -2.32 -7.17 18.64
CA TYR A 132 -0.94 -6.71 18.64
C TYR A 132 -0.11 -7.42 17.58
N LEU A 133 -0.27 -8.73 17.40
CA LEU A 133 0.47 -9.48 16.38
C LEU A 133 0.11 -9.03 14.95
N ILE A 134 -1.16 -8.75 14.68
CA ILE A 134 -1.63 -8.23 13.40
C ILE A 134 -1.04 -6.84 13.13
N LYS A 135 -1.04 -5.96 14.14
CA LYS A 135 -0.47 -4.61 14.02
C LYS A 135 1.05 -4.63 13.90
N LEU A 136 1.72 -5.50 14.64
CA LEU A 136 3.17 -5.72 14.50
C LEU A 136 3.53 -6.18 13.09
N LEU A 137 2.80 -7.15 12.53
CA LEU A 137 3.02 -7.54 11.14
C LEU A 137 2.93 -6.33 10.19
N SER A 138 1.91 -5.48 10.36
CA SER A 138 1.71 -4.31 9.52
C SER A 138 2.81 -3.26 9.72
N THR A 139 3.23 -2.99 10.98
CA THR A 139 4.28 -2.03 11.29
C THR A 139 5.68 -2.50 10.88
N LEU A 140 5.93 -3.80 10.89
CA LEU A 140 7.14 -4.38 10.30
C LEU A 140 7.24 -4.00 8.81
N PHE A 141 6.13 -4.11 8.08
CA PHE A 141 6.11 -3.74 6.67
C PHE A 141 6.08 -2.23 6.43
N ASP A 142 5.71 -1.38 7.42
CA ASP A 142 5.93 0.06 7.33
C ASP A 142 7.43 0.39 7.25
N VAL A 143 8.28 -0.34 7.98
CA VAL A 143 9.74 -0.21 7.89
C VAL A 143 10.23 -0.56 6.49
N LEU A 144 9.73 -1.67 5.93
CA LEU A 144 10.08 -2.09 4.58
C LEU A 144 9.54 -1.12 3.52
N LEU A 145 8.36 -0.55 3.75
CA LEU A 145 7.74 0.49 2.92
C LEU A 145 8.60 1.75 2.87
N ALA A 146 9.05 2.23 4.04
CA ALA A 146 9.95 3.37 4.17
C ALA A 146 11.28 3.11 3.45
N PHE A 147 11.83 1.91 3.62
CA PHE A 147 13.04 1.49 2.93
C PHE A 147 12.83 1.42 1.41
N GLY A 148 11.73 0.82 0.93
CA GLY A 148 11.40 0.72 -0.49
C GLY A 148 11.24 2.10 -1.15
N ALA A 149 10.52 3.02 -0.50
CA ALA A 149 10.37 4.40 -0.96
C ALA A 149 11.72 5.14 -1.02
N MET A 150 12.54 4.98 0.00
CA MET A 150 13.90 5.53 0.05
C MET A 150 14.78 4.98 -1.09
N ARG A 151 14.75 3.67 -1.33
CA ARG A 151 15.53 3.04 -2.41
C ARG A 151 15.07 3.48 -3.79
N LEU A 152 13.75 3.64 -3.98
CA LEU A 152 13.19 4.14 -5.24
C LEU A 152 13.61 5.60 -5.47
N ALA A 153 13.47 6.48 -4.47
CA ALA A 153 13.94 7.87 -4.54
C ALA A 153 15.46 7.96 -4.79
N GLY A 154 16.24 7.01 -4.26
CA GLY A 154 17.67 6.88 -4.45
C GLY A 154 18.13 6.66 -5.90
N LEU A 155 17.23 6.28 -6.81
CA LEU A 155 17.51 6.23 -8.26
C LEU A 155 17.65 7.63 -8.88
N PHE A 156 17.15 8.67 -8.20
CA PHE A 156 17.04 10.04 -8.71
C PHE A 156 17.86 11.05 -7.90
N THR A 157 18.22 10.74 -6.66
CA THR A 157 19.01 11.60 -5.78
C THR A 157 20.05 10.81 -5.00
N ARG A 158 21.23 11.41 -4.82
CA ARG A 158 22.27 10.90 -3.93
C ARG A 158 22.35 11.67 -2.60
N SER A 159 21.47 12.63 -2.39
CA SER A 159 21.43 13.43 -1.17
C SER A 159 20.98 12.57 0.01
N ARG A 160 21.90 12.32 0.95
CA ARG A 160 21.62 11.57 2.17
C ARG A 160 20.45 12.18 2.96
N VAL A 161 20.38 13.51 3.03
CA VAL A 161 19.31 14.22 3.73
C VAL A 161 17.96 13.91 3.09
N ARG A 162 17.86 13.93 1.75
CA ARG A 162 16.62 13.60 1.05
C ARG A 162 16.23 12.12 1.24
N LEU A 163 17.20 11.21 1.24
CA LEU A 163 16.94 9.79 1.47
C LEU A 163 16.45 9.53 2.88
N LEU A 164 17.08 10.11 3.89
CA LEU A 164 16.60 10.03 5.28
C LEU A 164 15.23 10.72 5.43
N PHE A 165 15.03 11.86 4.77
CA PHE A 165 13.74 12.54 4.81
C PHE A 165 12.61 11.65 4.28
N VAL A 166 12.74 11.00 3.11
CA VAL A 166 11.67 10.13 2.61
C VAL A 166 11.45 8.93 3.51
N TYR A 167 12.52 8.34 4.07
CA TYR A 167 12.42 7.23 5.00
C TYR A 167 11.57 7.58 6.23
N PHE A 168 11.92 8.67 6.91
CA PHE A 168 11.18 9.11 8.10
C PHE A 168 9.82 9.71 7.75
N ALA A 169 9.69 10.41 6.62
CA ALA A 169 8.39 10.90 6.16
C ALA A 169 7.39 9.75 5.99
N VAL A 170 7.80 8.61 5.40
CA VAL A 170 6.93 7.42 5.31
C VAL A 170 6.58 6.89 6.70
N LEU A 171 7.54 6.77 7.62
CA LEU A 171 7.26 6.29 8.97
C LEU A 171 6.29 7.18 9.75
N PHE A 172 6.27 8.48 9.48
CA PHE A 172 5.35 9.44 10.10
C PHE A 172 4.16 9.81 9.21
N TRP A 173 4.02 9.20 8.03
CA TRP A 173 2.94 9.52 7.10
C TRP A 173 1.58 9.15 7.73
N PRO A 174 0.62 10.08 7.80
CA PRO A 174 -0.62 9.81 8.55
C PRO A 174 -1.36 8.56 8.06
N THR A 175 -1.51 8.37 6.75
CA THR A 175 -2.18 7.16 6.22
C THR A 175 -1.41 5.88 6.54
N VAL A 176 -0.07 5.92 6.66
CA VAL A 176 0.75 4.75 7.08
C VAL A 176 0.47 4.40 8.54
N VAL A 177 0.52 5.39 9.43
CA VAL A 177 0.24 5.17 10.87
C VAL A 177 -1.21 4.71 11.09
N LEU A 178 -2.17 5.34 10.39
CA LEU A 178 -3.58 4.96 10.48
C LEU A 178 -3.82 3.55 9.94
N ASN A 179 -3.20 3.17 8.82
CA ASN A 179 -3.38 1.87 8.20
C ASN A 179 -2.85 0.74 9.08
N SER A 180 -1.62 0.85 9.57
CA SER A 180 -0.96 -0.19 10.35
C SER A 180 -1.35 -0.16 11.83
N ALA A 181 -1.02 0.91 12.54
CA ALA A 181 -1.12 0.96 14.00
C ALA A 181 -2.55 1.17 14.51
N VAL A 182 -3.40 1.91 13.78
CA VAL A 182 -4.79 2.14 14.18
C VAL A 182 -5.70 1.04 13.64
N TRP A 183 -5.68 0.83 12.31
CA TRP A 183 -6.63 -0.06 11.63
C TRP A 183 -6.22 -1.54 11.66
N GLY A 184 -4.91 -1.84 11.71
CA GLY A 184 -4.40 -3.21 11.60
C GLY A 184 -4.50 -3.78 10.17
N GLN A 185 -4.49 -2.91 9.15
CA GLN A 185 -4.54 -3.30 7.74
C GLN A 185 -3.16 -3.69 7.20
N CYS A 186 -3.16 -4.49 6.14
CA CYS A 186 -1.94 -5.05 5.54
C CYS A 186 -1.49 -4.32 4.25
N ASP A 187 -1.91 -3.05 4.04
CA ASP A 187 -1.57 -2.34 2.80
C ASP A 187 -0.06 -2.07 2.67
N SER A 188 0.63 -1.87 3.78
CA SER A 188 2.09 -1.74 3.82
C SER A 188 2.80 -2.96 3.23
N ILE A 189 2.22 -4.18 3.37
CA ILE A 189 2.83 -5.42 2.86
C ILE A 189 2.94 -5.36 1.34
N TYR A 190 1.82 -5.17 0.64
CA TYR A 190 1.84 -5.22 -0.81
C TYR A 190 2.54 -3.99 -1.42
N VAL A 191 2.39 -2.80 -0.82
CA VAL A 191 3.01 -1.58 -1.36
C VAL A 191 4.51 -1.57 -1.16
N SER A 192 5.04 -2.03 -0.01
CA SER A 192 6.48 -2.14 0.21
C SER A 192 7.16 -3.05 -0.82
N LEU A 193 6.56 -4.22 -1.06
CA LEU A 193 7.03 -5.18 -2.07
C LEU A 193 6.92 -4.60 -3.48
N ALA A 194 5.85 -3.88 -3.80
CA ALA A 194 5.66 -3.23 -5.09
C ALA A 194 6.68 -2.10 -5.33
N LEU A 195 6.99 -1.26 -4.32
CA LEU A 195 8.03 -0.23 -4.44
C LEU A 195 9.43 -0.83 -4.63
N LEU A 196 9.74 -1.90 -3.91
CA LEU A 196 10.98 -2.66 -4.13
C LEU A 196 11.01 -3.29 -5.51
N ALA A 197 9.87 -3.80 -6.01
CA ALA A 197 9.75 -4.32 -7.37
C ALA A 197 10.05 -3.26 -8.43
N LEU A 198 9.51 -2.05 -8.27
CA LEU A 198 9.82 -0.91 -9.14
C LEU A 198 11.29 -0.53 -9.05
N TYR A 199 11.83 -0.41 -7.83
CA TYR A 199 13.24 -0.11 -7.62
C TYR A 199 14.15 -1.12 -8.34
N TRP A 200 13.94 -2.43 -8.15
CA TRP A 200 14.75 -3.46 -8.79
C TRP A 200 14.55 -3.52 -10.30
N GLY A 201 13.32 -3.37 -10.78
CA GLY A 201 13.03 -3.29 -12.21
C GLY A 201 13.74 -2.12 -12.90
N MET A 202 13.78 -0.96 -12.26
CA MET A 202 14.42 0.25 -12.79
C MET A 202 15.93 0.26 -12.58
N SER A 203 16.47 -0.44 -11.57
CA SER A 203 17.92 -0.50 -11.25
C SER A 203 18.68 -1.65 -11.94
N GLY A 204 18.05 -2.37 -12.88
CA GLY A 204 18.70 -3.43 -13.65
C GLY A 204 18.70 -4.81 -12.98
N LYS A 205 17.80 -5.05 -12.03
CA LYS A 205 17.57 -6.35 -11.39
C LYS A 205 16.15 -6.87 -11.67
N PRO A 206 15.80 -7.10 -12.97
CA PRO A 206 14.43 -7.38 -13.37
C PRO A 206 13.84 -8.67 -12.80
N ALA A 207 14.66 -9.70 -12.56
CA ALA A 207 14.22 -10.95 -11.95
C ALA A 207 13.74 -10.74 -10.50
N LEU A 208 14.51 -9.99 -9.69
CA LEU A 208 14.11 -9.60 -8.33
C LEU A 208 12.87 -8.71 -8.35
N GLY A 209 12.80 -7.76 -9.29
CA GLY A 209 11.64 -6.91 -9.47
C GLY A 209 10.36 -7.71 -9.76
N MET A 210 10.44 -8.68 -10.65
CA MET A 210 9.30 -9.52 -11.00
C MET A 210 8.89 -10.45 -9.85
N ALA A 211 9.86 -11.02 -9.13
CA ALA A 211 9.61 -11.83 -7.95
C ALA A 211 8.92 -11.03 -6.83
N ALA A 212 9.42 -9.82 -6.55
CA ALA A 212 8.81 -8.94 -5.55
C ALA A 212 7.39 -8.51 -5.95
N MET A 213 7.14 -8.26 -7.25
CA MET A 213 5.79 -7.95 -7.73
C MET A 213 4.84 -9.14 -7.58
N ALA A 214 5.32 -10.36 -7.84
CA ALA A 214 4.54 -11.58 -7.60
C ALA A 214 4.22 -11.75 -6.11
N CYS A 215 5.18 -11.51 -5.22
CA CYS A 215 4.94 -11.51 -3.78
C CYS A 215 3.91 -10.43 -3.40
N SER A 216 4.05 -9.20 -3.89
CA SER A 216 3.09 -8.12 -3.66
C SER A 216 1.66 -8.53 -4.04
N PHE A 217 1.48 -9.06 -5.24
CA PHE A 217 0.18 -9.55 -5.71
C PHE A 217 -0.33 -10.73 -4.90
N ALA A 218 0.54 -11.64 -4.48
CA ALA A 218 0.16 -12.79 -3.67
C ALA A 218 -0.38 -12.39 -2.29
N PHE A 219 0.03 -11.25 -1.73
CA PHE A 219 -0.53 -10.74 -0.47
C PHE A 219 -1.83 -9.98 -0.66
N LYS A 220 -1.96 -9.18 -1.74
CA LYS A 220 -3.15 -8.34 -1.93
C LYS A 220 -3.41 -8.04 -3.40
N LEU A 221 -4.67 -8.23 -3.83
CA LEU A 221 -5.11 -8.01 -5.21
C LEU A 221 -4.79 -6.60 -5.72
N GLN A 222 -4.82 -5.58 -4.84
CA GLN A 222 -4.56 -4.18 -5.18
C GLN A 222 -3.18 -3.92 -5.80
N ALA A 223 -2.23 -4.85 -5.68
CA ALA A 223 -0.98 -4.81 -6.43
C ALA A 223 -1.20 -4.72 -7.96
N VAL A 224 -2.37 -5.13 -8.45
CA VAL A 224 -2.76 -5.02 -9.86
C VAL A 224 -2.72 -3.59 -10.40
N PHE A 225 -2.86 -2.57 -9.54
CA PHE A 225 -2.75 -1.17 -9.95
C PHE A 225 -1.31 -0.74 -10.29
N ILE A 226 -0.32 -1.44 -9.75
CA ILE A 226 1.11 -1.17 -9.98
C ILE A 226 1.70 -2.09 -11.04
N MET A 227 1.19 -3.32 -11.17
CA MET A 227 1.68 -4.33 -12.12
C MET A 227 1.84 -3.82 -13.56
N PRO A 228 0.95 -2.98 -14.12
CA PRO A 228 1.08 -2.48 -15.49
C PRO A 228 2.38 -1.71 -15.74
N VAL A 229 3.06 -1.20 -14.69
CA VAL A 229 4.37 -0.53 -14.81
C VAL A 229 5.43 -1.50 -15.39
N PHE A 230 5.29 -2.81 -15.17
CA PHE A 230 6.21 -3.80 -15.74
C PHE A 230 6.10 -3.91 -17.26
N VAL A 231 4.95 -3.56 -17.84
CA VAL A 231 4.81 -3.40 -19.31
C VAL A 231 5.60 -2.16 -19.77
N LEU A 232 5.60 -1.07 -19.01
CA LEU A 232 6.43 0.11 -19.32
C LEU A 232 7.93 -0.25 -19.25
N LEU A 233 8.33 -1.04 -18.26
CA LEU A 233 9.72 -1.55 -18.14
C LEU A 233 10.09 -2.48 -19.30
N LEU A 234 9.16 -3.30 -19.79
CA LEU A 234 9.34 -4.13 -20.99
C LEU A 234 9.54 -3.26 -22.23
N ILE A 235 8.68 -2.25 -22.44
CA ILE A 235 8.79 -1.28 -23.54
C ILE A 235 10.14 -0.53 -23.48
N ALA A 236 10.59 -0.17 -22.27
CA ALA A 236 11.88 0.46 -21.99
C ALA A 236 13.08 -0.50 -22.12
N LYS A 237 12.85 -1.79 -22.43
CA LYS A 237 13.87 -2.86 -22.51
C LYS A 237 14.64 -3.09 -21.19
N ARG A 238 14.06 -2.70 -20.06
CA ARG A 238 14.61 -2.96 -18.70
C ARG A 238 14.26 -4.37 -18.23
N VAL A 239 13.13 -4.89 -18.67
CA VAL A 239 12.62 -6.24 -18.42
C VAL A 239 12.52 -6.97 -19.76
N LYS A 240 12.81 -8.25 -19.80
CA LYS A 240 12.63 -9.12 -20.97
C LYS A 240 11.35 -9.94 -20.80
N LEU A 241 10.76 -10.39 -21.90
CA LEU A 241 9.51 -11.13 -21.86
C LEU A 241 9.58 -12.40 -20.98
N TRP A 242 10.70 -13.13 -21.00
CA TRP A 242 10.85 -14.34 -20.19
C TRP A 242 10.86 -14.07 -18.67
N HIS A 243 11.17 -12.84 -18.20
CA HIS A 243 11.07 -12.51 -16.76
C HIS A 243 9.61 -12.60 -16.27
N PHE A 244 8.62 -12.44 -17.15
CA PHE A 244 7.23 -12.57 -16.77
C PHE A 244 6.87 -14.00 -16.33
N LEU A 245 7.67 -15.03 -16.71
CA LEU A 245 7.50 -16.39 -16.21
C LEU A 245 7.85 -16.53 -14.71
N ILE A 246 8.65 -15.60 -14.17
CA ILE A 246 8.99 -15.58 -12.74
C ILE A 246 7.75 -15.27 -11.90
N PHE A 247 6.85 -14.44 -12.42
CA PHE A 247 5.64 -14.05 -11.69
C PHE A 247 4.76 -15.27 -11.34
N PRO A 248 4.25 -16.07 -12.28
CA PRO A 248 3.45 -17.24 -11.93
C PRO A 248 4.27 -18.28 -11.15
N ALA A 249 5.58 -18.43 -11.39
CA ALA A 249 6.40 -19.37 -10.65
C ALA A 249 6.49 -19.00 -9.15
N VAL A 250 6.74 -17.71 -8.83
CA VAL A 250 6.79 -17.24 -7.44
C VAL A 250 5.40 -17.26 -6.82
N TYR A 251 4.36 -16.86 -7.55
CA TYR A 251 2.98 -16.95 -7.08
C TYR A 251 2.63 -18.38 -6.66
N MET A 252 2.89 -19.37 -7.53
CA MET A 252 2.65 -20.79 -7.24
C MET A 252 3.48 -21.28 -6.05
N LEU A 253 4.73 -20.87 -5.94
CA LEU A 253 5.57 -21.21 -4.78
C LEU A 253 4.96 -20.73 -3.46
N LEU A 254 4.37 -19.53 -3.45
CA LEU A 254 3.72 -18.96 -2.27
C LEU A 254 2.37 -19.64 -1.96
N MET A 255 1.69 -20.23 -2.95
CA MET A 255 0.46 -21.00 -2.74
C MET A 255 0.76 -22.42 -2.23
N LEU A 256 1.97 -22.94 -2.50
CA LEU A 256 2.33 -24.34 -2.28
C LEU A 256 2.12 -24.84 -0.85
N PRO A 257 2.46 -24.11 0.23
CA PRO A 257 2.23 -24.60 1.60
C PRO A 257 0.76 -24.91 1.89
N ALA A 258 -0.18 -24.08 1.45
CA ALA A 258 -1.61 -24.34 1.65
C ALA A 258 -2.10 -25.54 0.79
N ILE A 259 -1.59 -25.68 -0.42
CA ILE A 259 -1.89 -26.84 -1.31
C ILE A 259 -1.36 -28.13 -0.64
N LEU A 260 -0.15 -28.12 -0.10
CA LEU A 260 0.41 -29.26 0.62
C LEU A 260 -0.34 -29.58 1.93
N ALA A 261 -0.96 -28.58 2.56
CA ALA A 261 -1.86 -28.77 3.69
C ALA A 261 -3.21 -29.40 3.30
N GLY A 262 -3.49 -29.57 2.00
CA GLY A 262 -4.71 -30.20 1.49
C GLY A 262 -5.71 -29.26 0.84
N ARG A 263 -5.40 -27.94 0.69
CA ARG A 263 -6.29 -26.99 0.03
C ARG A 263 -6.35 -27.29 -1.47
N PRO A 264 -7.55 -27.29 -2.11
CA PRO A 264 -7.68 -27.52 -3.55
C PRO A 264 -6.85 -26.53 -4.36
N VAL A 265 -6.10 -27.03 -5.35
CA VAL A 265 -5.20 -26.21 -6.16
C VAL A 265 -5.94 -25.08 -6.86
N LEU A 266 -7.07 -25.43 -7.53
CA LEU A 266 -7.84 -24.44 -8.31
C LEU A 266 -8.36 -23.31 -7.40
N ASP A 267 -9.01 -23.64 -6.28
CA ASP A 267 -9.57 -22.68 -5.34
C ASP A 267 -8.49 -21.76 -4.75
N THR A 268 -7.26 -22.30 -4.58
CA THR A 268 -6.13 -21.55 -4.05
C THR A 268 -5.61 -20.52 -5.06
N ILE A 269 -5.50 -20.87 -6.34
CA ILE A 269 -4.94 -19.99 -7.36
C ILE A 269 -5.96 -19.04 -7.97
N THR A 270 -7.27 -19.36 -7.89
CA THR A 270 -8.35 -18.53 -8.45
C THR A 270 -9.05 -17.63 -7.44
N LEU A 271 -8.64 -17.64 -6.18
CA LEU A 271 -9.29 -16.89 -5.09
C LEU A 271 -9.59 -15.43 -5.44
N TYR A 272 -8.69 -14.76 -6.17
CA TYR A 272 -8.90 -13.36 -6.56
C TYR A 272 -10.00 -13.18 -7.62
N PHE A 273 -10.30 -14.19 -8.43
CA PHE A 273 -11.46 -14.13 -9.34
C PHE A 273 -12.77 -14.21 -8.55
N ASP A 274 -12.81 -15.03 -7.49
CA ASP A 274 -13.97 -15.13 -6.61
C ASP A 274 -14.17 -13.83 -5.82
N GLN A 275 -13.07 -13.20 -5.36
CA GLN A 275 -13.12 -11.90 -4.71
C GLN A 275 -13.69 -10.81 -5.62
N MET A 276 -13.31 -10.77 -6.90
CA MET A 276 -13.85 -9.78 -7.84
C MET A 276 -15.37 -9.93 -8.03
N GLY A 277 -15.90 -11.14 -7.91
CA GLY A 277 -17.34 -11.42 -7.94
C GLY A 277 -18.08 -11.10 -6.64
N SER A 278 -17.40 -11.00 -5.52
CA SER A 278 -17.96 -10.74 -4.18
C SER A 278 -17.91 -9.27 -3.75
N VAL A 279 -17.31 -8.39 -4.53
CA VAL A 279 -17.35 -6.94 -4.28
C VAL A 279 -18.81 -6.48 -4.38
N GLY A 280 -19.30 -5.78 -3.36
CA GLY A 280 -20.70 -5.34 -3.31
C GLY A 280 -21.11 -4.48 -4.53
N SER A 281 -22.38 -4.18 -4.68
CA SER A 281 -22.95 -3.49 -5.85
C SER A 281 -22.67 -2.00 -5.92
N ALA A 282 -22.30 -1.34 -4.80
CA ALA A 282 -22.10 0.12 -4.78
C ALA A 282 -20.94 0.54 -5.68
N LEU A 283 -21.13 1.58 -6.48
CA LEU A 283 -20.09 2.12 -7.38
C LEU A 283 -18.87 2.65 -6.63
N ASN A 284 -19.02 3.04 -5.36
CA ASN A 284 -17.97 3.66 -4.57
C ASN A 284 -18.14 3.34 -3.08
N TYR A 285 -17.06 2.90 -2.42
CA TYR A 285 -16.98 2.62 -0.99
C TYR A 285 -16.04 3.63 -0.30
N ASN A 286 -16.51 4.86 -0.13
CA ASN A 286 -15.77 5.98 0.48
C ASN A 286 -14.42 6.30 -0.22
N SER A 287 -14.29 5.96 -1.49
CA SER A 287 -13.08 6.21 -2.26
C SER A 287 -13.11 7.59 -2.94
N PRO A 288 -12.02 8.35 -2.96
CA PRO A 288 -11.90 9.60 -3.73
C PRO A 288 -11.69 9.33 -5.22
N SER A 289 -12.51 8.46 -5.82
CA SER A 289 -12.51 8.10 -7.24
C SER A 289 -13.44 9.01 -8.05
N ILE A 290 -13.47 8.82 -9.38
CA ILE A 290 -14.39 9.55 -10.27
C ILE A 290 -15.85 9.37 -9.85
N PHE A 291 -16.18 8.22 -9.26
CA PHE A 291 -17.53 7.93 -8.77
C PHE A 291 -17.94 8.76 -7.54
N ALA A 292 -17.02 9.47 -6.91
CA ALA A 292 -17.36 10.46 -5.87
C ALA A 292 -18.12 11.68 -6.44
N PHE A 293 -18.07 11.91 -7.76
CA PHE A 293 -18.87 12.92 -8.45
C PHE A 293 -20.25 12.38 -8.92
N ALA A 294 -20.40 11.05 -8.95
CA ALA A 294 -21.61 10.38 -9.44
C ALA A 294 -22.69 10.37 -8.34
N ARG A 295 -23.59 11.34 -8.39
CA ARG A 295 -24.80 11.35 -7.57
C ARG A 295 -25.98 10.95 -8.46
N ASP A 296 -26.86 10.10 -7.92
CA ASP A 296 -28.11 9.71 -8.60
C ASP A 296 -27.93 9.08 -9.99
N VAL A 297 -26.99 8.13 -10.10
CA VAL A 297 -26.77 7.38 -11.34
C VAL A 297 -27.92 6.43 -11.59
N SER A 298 -28.65 6.60 -12.68
CA SER A 298 -29.83 5.80 -13.02
C SER A 298 -29.50 4.34 -13.43
N ASP A 299 -28.30 4.11 -13.98
CA ASP A 299 -27.81 2.78 -14.35
C ASP A 299 -26.38 2.58 -13.82
N GLU A 300 -26.30 2.05 -12.59
CA GLU A 300 -25.01 1.76 -11.93
C GLU A 300 -24.21 0.69 -12.68
N ALA A 301 -24.86 -0.28 -13.30
CA ALA A 301 -24.18 -1.34 -14.04
C ALA A 301 -23.52 -0.80 -15.30
N LEU A 302 -24.15 0.11 -16.01
CA LEU A 302 -23.55 0.78 -17.16
C LEU A 302 -22.41 1.69 -16.71
N ALA A 303 -22.59 2.46 -15.64
CA ALA A 303 -21.54 3.31 -15.09
C ALA A 303 -20.29 2.51 -14.68
N ALA A 304 -20.47 1.35 -14.02
CA ALA A 304 -19.37 0.44 -13.67
C ALA A 304 -18.63 -0.09 -14.92
N LYS A 305 -19.36 -0.49 -15.96
CA LYS A 305 -18.75 -0.93 -17.24
C LYS A 305 -17.98 0.20 -17.91
N LEU A 306 -18.52 1.43 -17.94
CA LEU A 306 -17.85 2.59 -18.52
C LEU A 306 -16.58 2.96 -17.73
N GLY A 307 -16.63 2.94 -16.41
CA GLY A 307 -15.45 3.19 -15.56
C GLY A 307 -14.37 2.15 -15.78
N THR A 308 -14.73 0.88 -15.83
CA THR A 308 -13.81 -0.21 -16.15
C THR A 308 -13.18 -0.03 -17.55
N ALA A 309 -14.00 0.28 -18.56
CA ALA A 309 -13.51 0.55 -19.91
C ALA A 309 -12.58 1.77 -19.95
N ALA A 310 -12.88 2.84 -19.19
CA ALA A 310 -12.03 4.01 -19.07
C ALA A 310 -10.68 3.70 -18.43
N ALA A 311 -10.65 2.88 -17.38
CA ALA A 311 -9.41 2.46 -16.73
C ALA A 311 -8.51 1.65 -17.68
N PHE A 312 -9.07 0.69 -18.43
CA PHE A 312 -8.33 -0.05 -19.45
C PHE A 312 -7.88 0.88 -20.60
N THR A 313 -8.72 1.80 -21.02
CA THR A 313 -8.37 2.79 -22.05
C THR A 313 -7.19 3.66 -21.62
N LEU A 314 -7.21 4.18 -20.39
CA LEU A 314 -6.06 4.90 -19.82
C LEU A 314 -4.80 4.05 -19.85
N MET A 315 -4.88 2.81 -19.34
CA MET A 315 -3.74 1.91 -19.26
C MET A 315 -3.13 1.64 -20.64
N PHE A 316 -3.96 1.27 -21.63
CA PHE A 316 -3.49 1.01 -22.99
C PHE A 316 -3.01 2.29 -23.71
N ALA A 317 -3.62 3.44 -23.46
CA ALA A 317 -3.15 4.73 -23.98
C ALA A 317 -1.75 5.06 -23.44
N VAL A 318 -1.48 4.81 -22.15
CA VAL A 318 -0.15 4.99 -21.56
C VAL A 318 0.86 4.01 -22.20
N PHE A 319 0.49 2.74 -22.42
CA PHE A 319 1.37 1.76 -23.08
C PHE A 319 1.69 2.18 -24.53
N ALA A 320 0.67 2.60 -25.31
CA ALA A 320 0.84 3.08 -26.67
C ALA A 320 1.71 4.35 -26.73
N TRP A 321 1.51 5.27 -25.78
CA TRP A 321 2.32 6.48 -25.67
C TRP A 321 3.79 6.18 -25.39
N PHE A 322 4.08 5.28 -24.42
CA PHE A 322 5.44 4.82 -24.11
C PHE A 322 6.04 4.05 -25.29
N TRP A 323 5.27 3.21 -25.96
CA TRP A 323 5.72 2.50 -27.16
C TRP A 323 6.11 3.46 -28.28
N TRP A 324 5.28 4.47 -28.53
CA TRP A 324 5.57 5.49 -29.53
C TRP A 324 6.83 6.29 -29.18
N ARG A 325 7.06 6.56 -27.91
CA ARG A 325 8.22 7.31 -27.40
C ARG A 325 9.33 6.44 -26.84
N ARG A 326 9.40 5.16 -27.22
CA ARG A 326 10.32 4.17 -26.62
C ARG A 326 11.81 4.51 -26.68
N SER A 327 12.22 5.35 -27.61
CA SER A 327 13.61 5.83 -27.71
C SER A 327 13.98 6.91 -26.68
N SER A 328 13.01 7.51 -26.01
CA SER A 328 13.17 8.63 -25.07
C SER A 328 12.84 8.23 -23.62
N ILE A 329 12.59 6.96 -23.34
CA ILE A 329 12.21 6.51 -21.99
C ILE A 329 13.39 6.60 -21.03
N THR A 330 13.27 7.47 -20.05
CA THR A 330 14.18 7.63 -18.92
C THR A 330 13.57 7.05 -17.64
N ASN A 331 14.36 6.94 -16.56
CA ASN A 331 13.80 6.59 -15.24
C ASN A 331 12.75 7.62 -14.79
N TRP A 332 12.90 8.89 -15.13
CA TRP A 332 11.92 9.93 -14.84
C TRP A 332 10.60 9.70 -15.55
N ALA A 333 10.64 9.33 -16.83
CA ALA A 333 9.42 8.97 -17.56
C ALA A 333 8.74 7.74 -16.94
N LEU A 334 9.51 6.72 -16.54
CA LEU A 334 8.98 5.52 -15.88
C LEU A 334 8.33 5.85 -14.53
N LEU A 335 8.94 6.74 -13.75
CA LEU A 335 8.37 7.17 -12.46
C LEU A 335 7.06 7.94 -12.67
N GLY A 336 7.02 8.84 -13.66
CA GLY A 336 5.79 9.56 -14.01
C GLY A 336 4.70 8.62 -14.55
N GLY A 337 5.06 7.66 -15.42
CA GLY A 337 4.15 6.62 -15.91
C GLY A 337 3.61 5.73 -14.79
N ALA A 338 4.44 5.40 -13.81
CA ALA A 338 4.01 4.65 -12.63
C ALA A 338 2.97 5.45 -11.81
N LEU A 339 3.20 6.76 -11.60
CA LEU A 339 2.26 7.61 -10.88
C LEU A 339 0.92 7.75 -11.62
N ILE A 340 0.95 7.89 -12.97
CA ILE A 340 -0.27 7.92 -13.80
C ILE A 340 -1.08 6.62 -13.59
N LEU A 341 -0.44 5.47 -13.63
CA LEU A 341 -1.13 4.18 -13.54
C LEU A 341 -1.67 3.92 -12.13
N VAL A 342 -0.86 4.20 -11.09
CA VAL A 342 -1.22 3.96 -9.68
C VAL A 342 -2.35 4.88 -9.21
N VAL A 343 -2.41 6.11 -9.72
CA VAL A 343 -3.52 7.03 -9.44
C VAL A 343 -4.68 6.78 -10.39
N GLY A 344 -4.43 6.70 -11.69
CA GLY A 344 -5.47 6.73 -12.72
C GLY A 344 -6.30 5.46 -12.80
N ILE A 345 -5.69 4.28 -12.57
CA ILE A 345 -6.45 3.01 -12.61
C ILE A 345 -7.52 2.98 -11.50
N PRO A 346 -7.19 3.09 -10.21
CA PRO A 346 -8.21 3.08 -9.15
C PRO A 346 -9.11 4.33 -9.19
N PHE A 347 -8.66 5.45 -9.76
CA PHE A 347 -9.50 6.63 -9.94
C PHE A 347 -10.68 6.38 -10.88
N LEU A 348 -10.48 5.57 -11.92
CA LEU A 348 -11.49 5.29 -12.95
C LEU A 348 -12.28 4.01 -12.68
N LEU A 349 -11.73 3.05 -11.93
CA LEU A 349 -12.41 1.79 -11.63
C LEU A 349 -13.59 2.00 -10.68
N PRO A 350 -14.71 1.25 -10.89
CA PRO A 350 -15.82 1.17 -9.93
C PRO A 350 -15.44 0.32 -8.71
N HIS A 351 -16.27 0.34 -7.69
CA HIS A 351 -16.17 -0.48 -6.48
C HIS A 351 -14.88 -0.27 -5.69
N MET A 352 -14.28 0.92 -5.79
CA MET A 352 -13.06 1.25 -5.05
C MET A 352 -13.37 1.60 -3.59
N HIS A 353 -12.48 1.16 -2.69
CA HIS A 353 -12.56 1.40 -1.25
C HIS A 353 -11.69 2.59 -0.81
N ASP A 354 -11.94 3.05 0.37
CA ASP A 354 -11.34 4.19 1.07
C ASP A 354 -9.80 4.22 1.12
N ARG A 355 -9.13 3.06 1.10
CA ARG A 355 -7.68 2.91 1.21
C ARG A 355 -6.96 2.51 -0.09
N TYR A 356 -7.66 2.42 -1.22
CA TYR A 356 -7.06 1.91 -2.46
C TYR A 356 -6.07 2.87 -3.14
N PHE A 357 -5.96 4.11 -2.63
CA PHE A 357 -4.92 5.06 -3.06
C PHE A 357 -3.67 5.04 -2.19
N TYR A 358 -3.56 4.14 -1.22
CA TYR A 358 -2.39 4.02 -0.34
C TYR A 358 -1.05 3.91 -1.10
N ALA A 359 -1.02 3.17 -2.22
CA ALA A 359 0.15 3.10 -3.08
C ALA A 359 0.49 4.45 -3.74
N ALA A 360 -0.52 5.26 -4.08
CA ALA A 360 -0.34 6.60 -4.64
C ALA A 360 0.24 7.57 -3.61
N ASP A 361 -0.18 7.49 -2.34
CA ASP A 361 0.35 8.31 -1.24
C ASP A 361 1.87 8.17 -1.14
N ILE A 362 2.37 6.92 -1.13
CA ILE A 362 3.79 6.66 -0.92
C ILE A 362 4.62 6.86 -2.19
N LEU A 363 4.08 6.50 -3.35
CA LEU A 363 4.77 6.71 -4.63
C LEU A 363 4.91 8.20 -4.94
N SER A 364 3.87 9.02 -4.66
CA SER A 364 3.91 10.48 -4.83
C SER A 364 4.91 11.14 -3.89
N LEU A 365 5.06 10.63 -2.65
CA LEU A 365 6.08 11.10 -1.70
C LEU A 365 7.49 10.80 -2.20
N ALA A 366 7.76 9.57 -2.67
CA ALA A 366 9.03 9.21 -3.27
C ALA A 366 9.33 10.06 -4.52
N PHE A 367 8.31 10.34 -5.33
CA PHE A 367 8.37 11.22 -6.49
C PHE A 367 8.75 12.66 -6.09
N ALA A 368 8.08 13.23 -5.09
CA ALA A 368 8.32 14.59 -4.62
C ALA A 368 9.75 14.77 -4.04
N VAL A 369 10.26 13.77 -3.32
CA VAL A 369 11.65 13.79 -2.82
C VAL A 369 12.67 13.71 -3.95
N ALA A 370 12.37 12.95 -4.99
CA ALA A 370 13.16 12.92 -6.22
C ALA A 370 13.10 14.27 -6.96
N ALA A 371 11.90 14.85 -7.11
CA ALA A 371 11.61 16.10 -7.81
C ALA A 371 10.91 17.12 -6.88
N PRO A 372 11.66 17.89 -6.05
CA PRO A 372 11.08 18.72 -4.99
C PRO A 372 10.10 19.82 -5.44
N ALA A 373 10.14 20.24 -6.70
CA ALA A 373 9.15 21.17 -7.25
C ALA A 373 7.71 20.63 -7.20
N TYR A 374 7.55 19.31 -7.05
CA TYR A 374 6.26 18.61 -6.99
C TYR A 374 5.87 18.18 -5.56
N PHE A 375 6.38 18.89 -4.54
CA PHE A 375 6.12 18.58 -3.11
C PHE A 375 4.64 18.56 -2.74
N PHE A 376 3.80 19.23 -3.50
CA PHE A 376 2.35 19.29 -3.27
C PHE A 376 1.61 18.01 -3.67
N LEU A 377 2.19 17.16 -4.55
CA LEU A 377 1.55 15.92 -4.99
C LEU A 377 1.24 14.96 -3.84
N PRO A 378 2.21 14.60 -2.96
CA PRO A 378 1.89 13.73 -1.83
C PRO A 378 0.90 14.36 -0.85
N LEU A 379 0.89 15.68 -0.69
CA LEU A 379 -0.09 16.35 0.18
C LEU A 379 -1.51 16.23 -0.37
N LEU A 380 -1.68 16.28 -1.70
CA LEU A 380 -2.98 16.10 -2.35
C LEU A 380 -3.44 14.63 -2.33
N CYS A 381 -2.53 13.67 -2.54
CA CYS A 381 -2.82 12.25 -2.40
C CYS A 381 -3.25 11.94 -0.96
N GLU A 382 -2.45 12.37 0.02
CA GLU A 382 -2.73 12.19 1.45
C GLU A 382 -4.06 12.82 1.86
N PHE A 383 -4.32 14.06 1.43
CA PHE A 383 -5.62 14.71 1.67
C PHE A 383 -6.78 13.86 1.16
N ALA A 384 -6.68 13.36 -0.06
CA ALA A 384 -7.71 12.53 -0.67
C ALA A 384 -7.91 11.22 0.10
N SER A 385 -6.81 10.52 0.43
CA SER A 385 -6.84 9.27 1.20
C SER A 385 -7.39 9.47 2.61
N LEU A 386 -6.97 10.54 3.31
CA LEU A 386 -7.46 10.86 4.66
C LEU A 386 -8.97 11.10 4.72
N LEU A 387 -9.60 11.61 3.65
CA LEU A 387 -11.06 11.71 3.59
C LEU A 387 -11.72 10.33 3.62
N GLY A 388 -11.18 9.35 2.89
CA GLY A 388 -11.65 7.97 2.89
C GLY A 388 -11.44 7.29 4.25
N TYR A 389 -10.23 7.40 4.80
CA TYR A 389 -9.90 6.87 6.14
C TYR A 389 -10.81 7.46 7.23
N HIS A 390 -11.04 8.78 7.19
CA HIS A 390 -11.94 9.42 8.14
C HIS A 390 -13.38 8.93 7.98
N ALA A 391 -13.86 8.78 6.73
CA ALA A 391 -15.22 8.31 6.47
C ALA A 391 -15.45 6.91 7.06
N TYR A 392 -14.48 6.00 6.94
CA TYR A 392 -14.56 4.67 7.52
C TYR A 392 -14.33 4.67 9.03
N LEU A 393 -13.19 5.20 9.52
CA LEU A 393 -12.82 5.09 10.94
C LEU A 393 -13.73 5.87 11.87
N LYS A 394 -14.41 6.91 11.38
CA LYS A 394 -15.35 7.76 12.16
C LYS A 394 -16.80 7.61 11.73
N MET A 395 -17.08 6.73 10.74
CA MET A 395 -18.42 6.50 10.20
C MET A 395 -19.15 7.80 9.79
N ARG A 396 -18.37 8.80 9.35
CA ARG A 396 -18.88 10.09 8.89
C ARG A 396 -17.91 10.78 7.92
N TYR A 397 -18.46 11.58 7.01
CA TYR A 397 -17.66 12.42 6.12
C TYR A 397 -17.23 13.71 6.83
N LEU A 398 -15.91 14.00 6.83
CA LEU A 398 -15.38 15.30 7.25
C LEU A 398 -15.69 16.37 6.18
N LEU A 399 -15.42 16.02 4.94
CA LEU A 399 -15.75 16.79 3.74
C LEU A 399 -16.34 15.83 2.71
N LEU A 400 -17.05 16.40 1.72
CA LEU A 400 -17.60 15.60 0.62
C LEU A 400 -16.45 14.97 -0.20
N MET A 401 -16.56 13.68 -0.50
CA MET A 401 -15.52 12.88 -1.14
C MET A 401 -15.06 13.41 -2.51
N HIS A 402 -15.91 14.18 -3.20
CA HIS A 402 -15.54 14.78 -4.49
C HIS A 402 -14.38 15.79 -4.39
N TRP A 403 -14.09 16.37 -3.21
CA TRP A 403 -12.89 17.20 -3.02
C TRP A 403 -11.61 16.38 -3.08
N GLY A 404 -11.62 15.18 -2.51
CA GLY A 404 -10.53 14.22 -2.65
C GLY A 404 -10.37 13.77 -4.10
N ALA A 405 -11.49 13.49 -4.78
CA ALA A 405 -11.47 13.11 -6.19
C ALA A 405 -10.93 14.26 -7.09
N ALA A 406 -11.29 15.52 -6.82
CA ALA A 406 -10.72 16.66 -7.53
C ALA A 406 -9.21 16.80 -7.31
N ALA A 407 -8.73 16.56 -6.07
CA ALA A 407 -7.31 16.56 -5.76
C ALA A 407 -6.56 15.47 -6.55
N LEU A 408 -7.08 14.24 -6.61
CA LEU A 408 -6.46 13.14 -7.37
C LEU A 408 -6.53 13.37 -8.88
N ALA A 409 -7.61 13.96 -9.41
CA ALA A 409 -7.69 14.36 -10.81
C ALA A 409 -6.60 15.37 -11.15
N PHE A 410 -6.34 16.34 -10.28
CA PHE A 410 -5.25 17.30 -10.46
C PHE A 410 -3.87 16.62 -10.39
N VAL A 411 -3.65 15.69 -9.44
CA VAL A 411 -2.42 14.89 -9.40
C VAL A 411 -2.21 14.13 -10.71
N LEU A 412 -3.26 13.52 -11.26
CA LEU A 412 -3.21 12.79 -12.53
C LEU A 412 -2.82 13.70 -13.69
N ILE A 413 -3.41 14.90 -13.78
CA ILE A 413 -3.07 15.89 -14.81
C ILE A 413 -1.59 16.30 -14.70
N VAL A 414 -1.10 16.59 -13.49
CA VAL A 414 0.31 16.96 -13.28
C VAL A 414 1.25 15.81 -13.65
N ALA A 415 0.91 14.56 -13.30
CA ALA A 415 1.68 13.39 -13.67
C ALA A 415 1.73 13.19 -15.19
N LEU A 416 0.63 13.42 -15.90
CA LEU A 416 0.56 13.40 -17.37
C LEU A 416 1.46 14.47 -18.00
N VAL A 417 1.38 15.71 -17.53
CA VAL A 417 2.20 16.83 -18.03
C VAL A 417 3.68 16.58 -17.77
N PHE A 418 4.03 16.12 -16.55
CA PHE A 418 5.39 15.77 -16.23
C PHE A 418 5.93 14.67 -17.16
N THR A 419 5.17 13.58 -17.31
CA THR A 419 5.57 12.45 -18.16
C THR A 419 5.72 12.87 -19.62
N ALA A 420 4.84 13.74 -20.12
CA ALA A 420 4.95 14.31 -21.45
C ALA A 420 6.26 15.06 -21.64
N ALA A 421 6.63 15.89 -20.68
CA ALA A 421 7.91 16.61 -20.70
C ALA A 421 9.11 15.66 -20.72
N GLN A 422 9.05 14.54 -19.95
CA GLN A 422 10.14 13.56 -19.90
C GLN A 422 10.24 12.67 -21.15
N LEU A 423 9.17 12.47 -21.89
CA LEU A 423 9.13 11.69 -23.12
C LEU A 423 9.38 12.53 -24.39
N HIS A 424 9.57 13.85 -24.26
CA HIS A 424 9.97 14.68 -25.40
C HIS A 424 11.35 14.28 -25.90
N PRO A 425 11.56 14.11 -27.22
CA PRO A 425 12.89 13.84 -27.75
C PRO A 425 13.80 15.04 -27.44
N VAL A 426 14.88 14.79 -26.68
CA VAL A 426 15.95 15.78 -26.57
C VAL A 426 16.45 16.04 -27.99
N ARG A 427 16.25 17.27 -28.51
CA ARG A 427 16.92 17.70 -29.75
C ARG A 427 18.42 17.52 -29.49
N ARG A 428 19.02 16.47 -30.04
CA ARG A 428 20.47 16.41 -30.16
C ARG A 428 20.88 17.66 -30.92
N GLN A 429 21.43 18.66 -30.23
CA GLN A 429 22.17 19.71 -30.89
C GLN A 429 23.28 18.97 -31.65
N LYS A 430 23.12 18.93 -32.99
CA LYS A 430 24.21 18.64 -33.87
C LYS A 430 25.18 19.81 -33.71
N TYR A 431 26.19 19.63 -32.91
CA TYR A 431 27.39 20.44 -33.04
C TYR A 431 27.99 20.05 -34.39
N SER A 432 27.75 20.89 -35.38
CA SER A 432 28.47 20.93 -36.67
C SER A 432 29.86 21.53 -36.47
#